data_413ba16a8eb70b2dd366848ca98de261
#
_entry.id   413ba16a8eb70b2dd366848ca98de261
#
_cell.length_a   1.000
_cell.length_b   1.000
_cell.length_c   1.000
_cell.angle_alpha   90.00
_cell.angle_beta   90.00
_cell.angle_gamma   90.00
#
_symmetry.space_group_name_H-M   'P 1'
#
loop_
_entity.id
_entity.type
_entity.pdbx_description
1 polymer ?
#
loop_
_entity_poly.entity_id
_entity_poly.type
_entity_poly.pdbx_seq_one_letter_code
_entity_poly.pdbx_strand_id
1 'polypeptide(L)' 'VWSSDQKNIGEVAEVVRDGSGRVTEIHADIGGFLGFGQTRVRVTPGEFKIVNDRVELTRTEDQAANLPKVMDN' A
#
# COMPACT_ATOMS: atom_id res chain seq x y z
N VAL A 1 -6.22 2.53 1.44
CA VAL A 1 -5.58 1.93 0.26
C VAL A 1 -6.61 1.10 -0.50
N TRP A 2 -6.73 1.40 -1.79
CA TRP A 2 -7.70 0.75 -2.66
C TRP A 2 -6.97 -0.07 -3.72
N SER A 3 -7.48 -1.25 -4.00
CA SER A 3 -6.95 -2.07 -5.08
C SER A 3 -7.47 -1.59 -6.44
N SER A 4 -6.88 -2.09 -7.52
CA SER A 4 -7.33 -1.72 -8.88
C SER A 4 -8.74 -2.25 -9.19
N ASP A 5 -9.20 -3.24 -8.47
CA ASP A 5 -10.56 -3.75 -8.57
C ASP A 5 -11.53 -3.05 -7.60
N GLN A 6 -11.15 -1.86 -7.12
CA GLN A 6 -11.98 -0.93 -6.36
C GLN A 6 -12.45 -1.47 -5.01
N LYS A 7 -11.56 -2.17 -4.32
CA LYS A 7 -11.82 -2.65 -2.97
C LYS A 7 -10.92 -1.92 -1.99
N ASN A 8 -11.45 -1.53 -0.84
CA ASN A 8 -10.63 -0.97 0.23
C ASN A 8 -9.95 -2.14 0.95
N ILE A 9 -8.63 -2.26 0.76
CA ILE A 9 -7.87 -3.41 1.24
C ILE A 9 -6.91 -3.09 2.38
N GLY A 10 -6.81 -1.84 2.78
CA GLY A 10 -5.91 -1.49 3.87
C GLY A 10 -5.75 -0.01 4.07
N GLU A 11 -4.72 0.35 4.83
CA GLU A 11 -4.44 1.72 5.23
C GLU A 11 -2.98 2.06 4.99
N VAL A 12 -2.70 3.35 4.71
CA VAL A 12 -1.33 3.84 4.65
C VAL A 12 -0.77 3.88 6.07
N ALA A 13 0.33 3.16 6.30
CA ALA A 13 1.01 3.13 7.59
C ALA A 13 2.10 4.19 7.66
N GLU A 14 2.83 4.39 6.58
CA GLU A 14 3.94 5.34 6.54
C GLU A 14 4.19 5.80 5.12
N VAL A 15 4.58 7.06 4.97
CA VAL A 15 5.04 7.62 3.69
C VAL A 15 6.53 7.92 3.85
N VAL A 16 7.36 7.31 3.02
CA VAL A 16 8.81 7.52 3.05
C VAL A 16 9.17 8.56 2.00
N ARG A 17 9.90 9.58 2.42
CA ARG A 17 10.33 10.67 1.53
C ARG A 17 11.86 10.76 1.51
N ASP A 18 12.40 11.22 0.39
CA ASP A 18 13.83 11.50 0.30
C ASP A 18 14.14 12.92 0.81
N GLY A 19 15.42 13.32 0.71
CA GLY A 19 15.86 14.62 1.18
C GLY A 19 15.24 15.82 0.45
N SER A 20 14.65 15.60 -0.73
CA SER A 20 13.97 16.65 -1.49
C SER A 20 12.47 16.71 -1.18
N GLY A 21 11.96 15.82 -0.33
CA GLY A 21 10.55 15.74 -0.02
C GLY A 21 9.73 14.87 -0.97
N ARG A 22 10.39 14.21 -1.94
CA ARG A 22 9.71 13.34 -2.89
C ARG A 22 9.38 11.99 -2.23
N VAL A 23 8.17 11.50 -2.44
CA VAL A 23 7.77 10.19 -1.94
C VAL A 23 8.54 9.10 -2.69
N THR A 24 9.28 8.28 -1.96
CA THR A 24 10.05 7.19 -2.54
C THR A 24 9.38 5.84 -2.38
N GLU A 25 8.54 5.71 -1.35
CA GLU A 25 7.72 4.51 -1.17
C GLU A 25 6.61 4.78 -0.16
N ILE A 26 5.60 3.93 -0.18
CA ILE A 26 4.55 3.94 0.83
C ILE A 26 4.55 2.58 1.51
N HIS A 27 4.42 2.57 2.83
CA HIS A 27 4.17 1.36 3.58
C HIS A 27 2.68 1.29 3.89
N ALA A 28 2.04 0.20 3.50
CA ALA A 28 0.61 0.02 3.66
C ALA A 28 0.33 -1.25 4.47
N ASP A 29 -0.59 -1.14 5.41
CA ASP A 29 -1.08 -2.30 6.16
C ASP A 29 -2.27 -2.85 5.40
N ILE A 30 -2.10 -4.05 4.86
CA ILE A 30 -3.09 -4.71 4.00
C ILE A 30 -3.63 -5.94 4.71
N GLY A 31 -4.93 -6.14 4.57
CA GLY A 31 -5.61 -7.28 5.18
C GLY A 31 -6.43 -6.87 6.38
N GLY A 32 -6.73 -7.83 7.25
CA GLY A 32 -7.54 -7.60 8.43
C GLY A 32 -9.05 -7.63 8.17
N PHE A 33 -9.47 -7.48 6.91
CA PHE A 33 -10.88 -7.43 6.54
C PHE A 33 -11.57 -8.79 6.54
N LEU A 34 -10.78 -9.87 6.62
CA LEU A 34 -11.31 -11.23 6.73
C LEU A 34 -11.01 -11.86 8.10
N GLY A 35 -10.66 -11.05 9.09
CA GLY A 35 -10.33 -11.53 10.40
C GLY A 35 -8.91 -12.05 10.58
N PHE A 36 -8.09 -11.93 9.53
CA PHE A 36 -6.67 -12.25 9.58
C PHE A 36 -5.85 -11.02 9.95
N GLY A 37 -4.66 -11.23 10.46
CA GLY A 37 -3.76 -10.12 10.77
C GLY A 37 -3.36 -9.34 9.53
N GLN A 38 -3.05 -8.07 9.73
CA GLN A 38 -2.57 -7.21 8.65
C GLN A 38 -1.11 -7.52 8.33
N THR A 39 -0.75 -7.33 7.07
CA THR A 39 0.64 -7.44 6.59
C THR A 39 1.06 -6.08 6.08
N ARG A 40 2.21 -5.60 6.54
CA ARG A 40 2.77 -4.34 6.05
C ARG A 40 3.60 -4.61 4.81
N VAL A 41 3.25 -3.95 3.72
CA VAL A 41 3.91 -4.12 2.42
C VAL A 41 4.48 -2.79 1.95
N ARG A 42 5.49 -2.87 1.06
CA ARG A 42 6.08 -1.69 0.42
C ARG A 42 5.44 -1.49 -0.95
N VAL A 43 5.08 -0.25 -1.24
CA VAL A 43 4.52 0.15 -2.53
C VAL A 43 5.40 1.25 -3.10
N THR A 44 5.96 1.03 -4.27
CA THR A 44 6.80 2.04 -4.95
C THR A 44 5.95 2.99 -5.79
N PRO A 45 6.46 4.18 -6.15
CA PRO A 45 5.64 5.18 -6.85
C PRO A 45 4.99 4.71 -8.15
N GLY A 46 5.58 3.75 -8.86
CA GLY A 46 4.99 3.21 -10.07
C GLY A 46 3.81 2.27 -9.83
N GLU A 47 3.56 1.90 -8.57
CA GLU A 47 2.56 0.91 -8.21
C GLU A 47 1.30 1.52 -7.58
N PHE A 48 1.25 2.82 -7.44
CA PHE A 48 0.09 3.51 -6.90
C PHE A 48 -0.11 4.88 -7.53
N LYS A 49 -1.30 5.42 -7.35
CA LYS A 49 -1.61 6.82 -7.68
C LYS A 49 -2.51 7.38 -6.61
N ILE A 50 -2.51 8.70 -6.48
CA ILE A 50 -3.39 9.41 -5.55
C ILE A 50 -4.59 9.92 -6.34
N VAL A 51 -5.78 9.49 -5.97
CA VAL A 51 -7.03 9.90 -6.62
C VAL A 51 -8.03 10.28 -5.54
N ASN A 52 -8.50 11.53 -5.56
CA ASN A 52 -9.48 12.04 -4.60
C ASN A 52 -9.09 11.74 -3.15
N ASP A 53 -7.83 12.03 -2.82
CA ASP A 53 -7.26 11.84 -1.47
C ASP A 53 -7.16 10.39 -1.01
N ARG A 54 -7.25 9.44 -1.94
CA ARG A 54 -7.00 8.04 -1.58
C ARG A 54 -5.87 7.46 -2.43
N VAL A 55 -5.19 6.48 -1.85
CA VAL A 55 -4.14 5.74 -2.53
C VAL A 55 -4.79 4.58 -3.27
N GLU A 56 -4.63 4.56 -4.59
CA GLU A 56 -5.12 3.47 -5.42
C GLU A 56 -3.94 2.72 -6.02
N LEU A 57 -3.91 1.42 -5.76
CA LEU A 57 -2.87 0.57 -6.30
C LEU A 57 -3.17 0.22 -7.76
N THR A 58 -2.12 -0.06 -8.53
CA THR A 58 -2.26 -0.59 -9.89
C THR A 58 -2.50 -2.09 -9.88
N ARG A 59 -2.56 -2.70 -8.70
CA ARG A 59 -2.71 -4.14 -8.51
C ARG A 59 -4.07 -4.47 -7.92
N THR A 60 -4.57 -5.68 -8.25
CA THR A 60 -5.79 -6.20 -7.64
C THR A 60 -5.53 -6.60 -6.20
N GLU A 61 -6.61 -6.89 -5.45
CA GLU A 61 -6.48 -7.38 -4.08
C GLU A 61 -5.58 -8.61 -3.98
N ASP A 62 -5.76 -9.57 -4.87
CA ASP A 62 -4.95 -10.79 -4.89
C ASP A 62 -3.48 -10.49 -5.21
N GLN A 63 -3.24 -9.58 -6.13
CA GLN A 63 -1.87 -9.18 -6.48
C GLN A 63 -1.20 -8.39 -5.36
N ALA A 64 -1.96 -7.58 -4.66
CA ALA A 64 -1.43 -6.77 -3.55
C ALA A 64 -0.91 -7.66 -2.41
N ALA A 65 -1.50 -8.84 -2.22
CA ALA A 65 -1.05 -9.78 -1.20
C ALA A 65 0.37 -10.29 -1.46
N ASN A 66 0.87 -10.13 -2.70
CA ASN A 66 2.22 -10.58 -3.09
C ASN A 66 3.24 -9.44 -3.15
N LEU A 67 2.88 -8.23 -2.72
CA LEU A 67 3.84 -7.12 -2.65
C LEU A 67 4.93 -7.42 -1.61
N PRO A 68 6.13 -6.85 -1.81
CA PRO A 68 7.21 -7.04 -0.86
C PRO A 68 6.82 -6.60 0.55
N LYS A 69 7.08 -7.43 1.53
CA LYS A 69 6.77 -7.10 2.93
C LYS A 69 7.82 -6.18 3.52
N VAL A 70 7.38 -5.27 4.36
CA VAL A 70 8.31 -4.46 5.14
C VAL A 70 8.86 -5.34 6.26
N MET A 71 10.19 -5.41 6.33
CA MET A 71 10.85 -6.20 7.36
C MET A 71 11.02 -5.35 8.60
N ASP A 72 10.34 -5.72 9.67
CA ASP A 72 10.55 -5.10 10.97
C ASP A 72 11.64 -5.86 11.71
N ASN A 73 12.64 -5.13 12.09
CA ASN A 73 13.73 -5.70 12.88
C ASN A 73 13.54 -5.35 14.34
#